data_6512810f10da09c1658e78f0210dc7b6
#
_entry.id   6512810f10da09c1658e78f0210dc7b6
#
_cell.length_a   1.000
_cell.length_b   1.000
_cell.length_c   1.000
_cell.angle_alpha   90.00
_cell.angle_beta   90.00
_cell.angle_gamma   90.00
#
_symmetry.space_group_name_H-M   'P 1'
#
loop_
_entity.id
_entity.type
_entity.pdbx_description
1 polymer ?
#
loop_
_entity_poly.entity_id
_entity_poly.type
_entity_poly.pdbx_seq_one_letter_code
_entity_poly.pdbx_strand_id
1 'polypeptide(L)'
;MRVVIRRDRPSIVVAEGRLDLSKYFSTTPLVFAYRGPHSRWFTSVAERYVERVNWTRLPPAESKSATRRDLITGGFIKLRDTVLVEGDRCIWCGMCVSGCPYGAFDYEERREIRVNYDSCVDCGLCNSICPVDAIYMPSMPDDMLADLIKTSPSPLRFICDFAFVDSDVEGVRVKCIASLPKQYLYLAAAKHGEARAYCSRLDKCPLWPAVERWGRGLGREGSEFVVKAPRVNLEPGGRWQTRMLAVAVGMPVGVIKVAEGCTLCTACANVCPTDALEIVGMELRITPALCIGCGICVNKCPEGVMSLSLEPVERPYERVLLFRDEPLRCRQCGKEMPYSKTMASKLSKKLRERGISDDHIYLCDECRLKYI
;
A
#
# COMPACT_ATOMS: atom_id res chain seq x y z
N MET A 1 -17.52 4.73 4.06
CA MET A 1 -19.01 4.68 4.06
C MET A 1 -19.38 3.24 4.31
N ARG A 2 -20.23 2.98 5.30
CA ARG A 2 -20.68 1.61 5.61
C ARG A 2 -22.08 1.49 5.02
N VAL A 3 -22.28 0.60 4.07
CA VAL A 3 -23.59 0.27 3.50
C VAL A 3 -24.02 -1.04 4.17
N VAL A 4 -25.09 -1.09 4.93
CA VAL A 4 -25.64 -2.30 5.59
C VAL A 4 -26.90 -2.72 4.86
N ILE A 5 -26.97 -3.94 4.36
CA ILE A 5 -28.18 -4.52 3.82
C ILE A 5 -28.91 -5.26 4.94
N ARG A 6 -30.06 -4.77 5.37
CA ARG A 6 -30.96 -5.52 6.22
C ARG A 6 -31.96 -6.29 5.35
N ARG A 7 -31.93 -7.61 5.44
CA ARG A 7 -32.81 -8.50 4.66
C ARG A 7 -34.30 -8.41 5.05
N ASP A 8 -34.56 -7.91 6.24
CA ASP A 8 -35.88 -7.81 6.85
C ASP A 8 -36.64 -6.51 6.51
N ARG A 9 -35.97 -5.52 5.90
CA ARG A 9 -36.59 -4.28 5.42
C ARG A 9 -36.01 -3.91 4.06
N PRO A 10 -36.75 -4.09 2.98
CA PRO A 10 -36.23 -3.94 1.62
C PRO A 10 -35.81 -2.52 1.19
N SER A 11 -36.02 -1.50 2.03
CA SER A 11 -35.74 -0.11 1.70
C SER A 11 -34.39 0.42 2.21
N ILE A 12 -33.60 -0.37 2.93
CA ILE A 12 -32.32 0.10 3.50
C ILE A 12 -31.24 -0.93 3.16
N VAL A 13 -30.29 -0.52 2.31
CA VAL A 13 -29.11 -1.30 1.99
C VAL A 13 -27.95 -0.73 2.79
N VAL A 14 -27.42 -1.49 3.73
CA VAL A 14 -26.21 -1.17 4.47
C VAL A 14 -25.21 -2.24 4.06
N ALA A 15 -24.21 -1.92 3.26
CA ALA A 15 -23.20 -2.86 2.79
C ALA A 15 -21.88 -2.69 3.56
N GLU A 16 -21.38 -3.79 4.09
CA GLU A 16 -20.02 -3.90 4.58
C GLU A 16 -19.21 -4.68 3.53
N GLY A 17 -18.21 -4.05 2.92
CA GLY A 17 -17.33 -4.68 1.94
C GLY A 17 -17.54 -4.27 0.49
N ARG A 18 -16.77 -4.87 -0.39
CA ARG A 18 -17.02 -4.81 -1.83
C ARG A 18 -18.32 -5.55 -2.11
N LEU A 19 -19.33 -4.80 -2.45
CA LEU A 19 -20.58 -5.37 -2.93
C LEU A 19 -20.62 -5.25 -4.45
N ASP A 20 -20.92 -6.37 -5.07
CA ASP A 20 -21.49 -6.37 -6.39
C ASP A 20 -22.94 -5.87 -6.24
N LEU A 21 -23.07 -4.55 -6.29
CA LEU A 21 -24.36 -3.87 -6.16
C LEU A 21 -25.30 -4.24 -7.32
N SER A 22 -24.79 -4.73 -8.45
CA SER A 22 -25.59 -5.11 -9.62
C SER A 22 -26.68 -6.13 -9.29
N LYS A 23 -26.45 -7.00 -8.31
CA LYS A 23 -27.44 -7.99 -7.83
C LYS A 23 -28.61 -7.40 -7.04
N TYR A 24 -28.49 -6.15 -6.61
CA TYR A 24 -29.47 -5.50 -5.73
C TYR A 24 -30.21 -4.34 -6.41
N PHE A 25 -29.74 -3.89 -7.58
CA PHE A 25 -30.30 -2.74 -8.29
C PHE A 25 -31.67 -2.97 -8.93
N SER A 26 -32.09 -4.21 -9.10
CA SER A 26 -33.30 -4.51 -9.83
C SER A 26 -34.60 -4.42 -9.01
N THR A 27 -34.55 -4.36 -7.70
CA THR A 27 -35.74 -4.61 -6.85
C THR A 27 -35.93 -3.68 -5.66
N THR A 28 -34.98 -2.81 -5.30
CA THR A 28 -35.10 -2.07 -4.02
C THR A 28 -34.53 -0.66 -4.13
N PRO A 29 -35.23 0.38 -3.63
CA PRO A 29 -34.68 1.72 -3.55
C PRO A 29 -33.48 1.72 -2.58
N LEU A 30 -32.33 2.20 -3.07
CA LEU A 30 -31.11 2.32 -2.27
C LEU A 30 -31.15 3.63 -1.47
N VAL A 31 -30.91 3.51 -0.17
CA VAL A 31 -30.79 4.65 0.74
C VAL A 31 -29.33 4.81 1.11
N PHE A 32 -28.70 5.90 0.67
CA PHE A 32 -27.35 6.26 1.08
C PHE A 32 -27.40 7.20 2.28
N ALA A 33 -26.72 6.81 3.32
CA ALA A 33 -26.53 7.70 4.46
C ALA A 33 -25.07 8.14 4.52
N TYR A 34 -24.83 9.42 4.69
CA TYR A 34 -23.49 9.99 4.77
C TYR A 34 -23.36 10.90 5.98
N ARG A 35 -22.14 11.15 6.41
CA ARG A 35 -21.82 12.07 7.49
C ARG A 35 -20.86 13.15 7.00
N GLY A 36 -21.18 14.39 7.24
CA GLY A 36 -20.37 15.55 6.89
C GLY A 36 -21.10 16.53 6.00
N PRO A 37 -20.48 17.66 5.63
CA PRO A 37 -21.04 18.52 4.61
C PRO A 37 -21.21 17.72 3.31
N HIS A 38 -22.32 17.96 2.64
CA HIS A 38 -22.66 17.32 1.36
C HIS A 38 -21.50 17.53 0.39
N SER A 39 -20.79 16.47 0.06
CA SER A 39 -19.89 16.50 -1.08
C SER A 39 -20.75 16.32 -2.33
N ARG A 40 -20.91 17.35 -3.15
CA ARG A 40 -21.60 17.30 -4.44
C ARG A 40 -21.08 16.15 -5.31
N TRP A 41 -19.80 15.85 -5.11
CA TRP A 41 -19.13 14.78 -5.77
C TRP A 41 -19.66 13.38 -5.38
N PHE A 42 -19.85 13.11 -4.07
CA PHE A 42 -20.42 11.84 -3.63
C PHE A 42 -21.83 11.64 -4.17
N THR A 43 -22.64 12.70 -4.19
CA THR A 43 -23.97 12.70 -4.81
C THR A 43 -23.88 12.35 -6.29
N SER A 44 -22.97 12.97 -7.05
CA SER A 44 -22.83 12.72 -8.49
C SER A 44 -22.35 11.30 -8.83
N VAL A 45 -21.51 10.70 -7.96
CA VAL A 45 -21.10 9.29 -8.13
C VAL A 45 -22.24 8.35 -7.77
N ALA A 46 -22.94 8.58 -6.67
CA ALA A 46 -24.08 7.76 -6.28
C ALA A 46 -25.21 7.81 -7.33
N GLU A 47 -25.53 9.00 -7.84
CA GLU A 47 -26.55 9.21 -8.91
C GLU A 47 -26.17 8.54 -10.23
N ARG A 48 -24.89 8.38 -10.52
CA ARG A 48 -24.43 7.69 -11.74
C ARG A 48 -24.65 6.18 -11.69
N TYR A 49 -24.64 5.59 -10.51
CA TYR A 49 -24.80 4.14 -10.32
C TYR A 49 -26.20 3.72 -9.86
N VAL A 50 -27.09 4.67 -9.55
CA VAL A 50 -28.42 4.38 -9.01
C VAL A 50 -29.46 5.30 -9.62
N GLU A 51 -30.45 4.74 -10.32
CA GLU A 51 -31.55 5.50 -10.93
C GLU A 51 -32.42 6.27 -9.92
N ARG A 52 -32.47 5.82 -8.67
CA ARG A 52 -33.21 6.49 -7.59
C ARG A 52 -32.45 6.40 -6.27
N VAL A 53 -31.87 7.51 -5.86
CA VAL A 53 -31.20 7.64 -4.56
C VAL A 53 -32.10 8.43 -3.61
N ASN A 54 -32.63 7.76 -2.58
CA ASN A 54 -33.31 8.44 -1.50
C ASN A 54 -32.32 8.71 -0.36
N TRP A 55 -32.03 9.99 -0.15
CA TRP A 55 -31.16 10.45 0.92
C TRP A 55 -31.99 10.57 2.22
N THR A 56 -31.84 9.62 3.12
CA THR A 56 -32.50 9.66 4.44
C THR A 56 -31.47 9.56 5.57
N ARG A 57 -31.77 10.23 6.67
CA ARG A 57 -31.06 10.00 7.92
C ARG A 57 -31.37 8.59 8.38
N LEU A 58 -30.37 7.71 8.46
CA LEU A 58 -30.55 6.38 9.00
C LEU A 58 -30.71 6.44 10.53
N PRO A 59 -31.61 5.62 11.10
CA PRO A 59 -31.62 5.36 12.53
C PRO A 59 -30.33 4.65 12.95
N PRO A 60 -29.92 4.69 14.23
CA PRO A 60 -28.71 4.05 14.72
C PRO A 60 -28.63 2.58 14.29
N ALA A 61 -27.50 2.20 13.69
CA ALA A 61 -27.14 0.79 13.63
C ALA A 61 -27.05 0.29 15.08
N GLU A 62 -27.63 -0.86 15.37
CA GLU A 62 -27.52 -1.49 16.68
C GLU A 62 -26.03 -1.81 16.96
N SER A 63 -25.30 -0.85 17.48
CA SER A 63 -24.11 -1.15 18.24
C SER A 63 -24.56 -1.51 19.65
N LYS A 64 -24.02 -2.59 20.22
CA LYS A 64 -24.30 -3.02 21.60
C LYS A 64 -24.00 -1.96 22.68
N SER A 65 -23.58 -0.77 22.30
CA SER A 65 -23.20 0.34 23.16
C SER A 65 -24.05 1.62 23.00
N ALA A 66 -25.10 1.62 22.20
CA ALA A 66 -25.99 2.78 22.13
C ALA A 66 -26.85 2.85 23.41
N THR A 67 -26.64 3.87 24.20
CA THR A 67 -27.41 4.10 25.41
C THR A 67 -28.75 4.76 25.08
N ARG A 68 -29.77 4.59 25.98
CA ARG A 68 -31.06 5.27 25.88
C ARG A 68 -30.92 6.80 25.74
N ARG A 69 -29.84 7.36 26.24
CA ARG A 69 -29.51 8.79 26.16
C ARG A 69 -29.16 9.23 24.74
N ASP A 70 -28.48 8.37 23.98
CA ASP A 70 -28.09 8.65 22.58
C ASP A 70 -29.32 8.70 21.66
N LEU A 71 -30.39 7.99 22.02
CA LEU A 71 -31.68 8.02 21.31
C LEU A 71 -32.46 9.32 21.58
N ILE A 72 -32.37 9.85 22.79
CA ILE A 72 -33.14 11.03 23.24
C ILE A 72 -32.45 12.32 22.80
N THR A 73 -31.11 12.35 22.77
CA THR A 73 -30.32 13.56 22.43
C THR A 73 -30.10 13.72 20.95
N GLY A 74 -30.68 12.86 20.09
CA GLY A 74 -30.44 12.87 18.67
C GLY A 74 -29.00 12.50 18.33
N GLY A 75 -28.40 11.64 19.16
CA GLY A 75 -27.04 11.15 19.01
C GLY A 75 -26.79 10.65 17.59
N PHE A 76 -25.90 11.32 16.93
CA PHE A 76 -25.59 11.05 15.55
C PHE A 76 -24.87 9.71 15.45
N ILE A 77 -25.40 8.80 14.63
CA ILE A 77 -24.67 7.61 14.24
C ILE A 77 -23.40 8.07 13.54
N LYS A 78 -22.28 7.67 14.10
CA LYS A 78 -21.00 7.72 13.37
C LYS A 78 -21.02 6.65 12.31
N LEU A 79 -21.53 6.96 11.12
CA LEU A 79 -21.16 6.17 9.94
C LEU A 79 -19.67 6.46 9.69
N ARG A 80 -18.84 5.53 10.12
CA ARG A 80 -17.42 5.59 9.82
C ARG A 80 -17.23 5.07 8.39
N ASP A 81 -16.43 5.76 7.64
CA ASP A 81 -15.92 5.30 6.35
C ASP A 81 -14.76 4.34 6.63
N THR A 82 -15.11 3.20 7.18
CA THR A 82 -14.16 2.24 7.73
C THR A 82 -13.45 1.50 6.62
N VAL A 83 -12.13 1.37 6.76
CA VAL A 83 -11.34 0.51 5.90
C VAL A 83 -11.70 -0.96 6.13
N LEU A 84 -11.75 -1.72 5.04
CA LEU A 84 -12.01 -3.15 5.05
C LEU A 84 -10.79 -3.86 4.49
N VAL A 85 -10.44 -5.02 5.07
CA VAL A 85 -9.30 -5.83 4.64
C VAL A 85 -9.81 -7.08 3.94
N GLU A 86 -9.43 -7.26 2.68
CA GLU A 86 -9.69 -8.47 1.90
C GLU A 86 -8.49 -9.43 2.02
N GLY A 87 -8.60 -10.43 2.88
CA GLY A 87 -7.52 -11.36 3.19
C GLY A 87 -6.97 -12.11 1.98
N ASP A 88 -7.85 -12.48 1.05
CA ASP A 88 -7.49 -13.24 -0.17
C ASP A 88 -6.58 -12.46 -1.13
N ARG A 89 -6.57 -11.13 -1.05
CA ARG A 89 -5.70 -10.27 -1.85
C ARG A 89 -4.42 -9.87 -1.12
N CYS A 90 -4.37 -10.09 0.18
CA CYS A 90 -3.27 -9.62 1.01
C CYS A 90 -1.99 -10.42 0.74
N ILE A 91 -0.91 -9.73 0.34
CA ILE A 91 0.43 -10.29 0.15
C ILE A 91 1.31 -10.20 1.41
N TRP A 92 0.73 -9.88 2.55
CA TRP A 92 1.38 -9.83 3.88
C TRP A 92 2.60 -8.89 3.95
N CYS A 93 2.66 -7.85 3.12
CA CYS A 93 3.78 -6.91 3.06
C CYS A 93 3.93 -6.02 4.31
N GLY A 94 2.95 -5.98 5.22
CA GLY A 94 2.99 -5.22 6.47
C GLY A 94 2.98 -3.70 6.32
N MET A 95 2.82 -3.16 5.12
CA MET A 95 2.84 -1.70 4.90
C MET A 95 1.72 -0.99 5.66
N CYS A 96 0.53 -1.59 5.78
CA CYS A 96 -0.57 -1.03 6.54
C CYS A 96 -0.27 -0.98 8.04
N VAL A 97 0.41 -1.99 8.58
CA VAL A 97 0.81 -2.07 10.00
C VAL A 97 1.89 -1.02 10.30
N SER A 98 3.01 -1.06 9.57
CA SER A 98 4.14 -0.13 9.77
C SER A 98 3.81 1.30 9.33
N GLY A 99 2.91 1.45 8.36
CA GLY A 99 2.51 2.73 7.79
C GLY A 99 1.47 3.49 8.60
N CYS A 100 0.66 2.83 9.44
CA CYS A 100 -0.39 3.49 10.20
C CYS A 100 0.19 4.33 11.34
N PRO A 101 0.04 5.68 11.33
CA PRO A 101 0.56 6.51 12.41
C PRO A 101 -0.27 6.44 13.70
N TYR A 102 -1.40 5.76 13.67
CA TYR A 102 -2.35 5.64 14.79
C TYR A 102 -2.36 4.23 15.40
N GLY A 103 -1.52 3.31 14.91
CA GLY A 103 -1.43 1.94 15.43
C GLY A 103 -2.73 1.14 15.28
N ALA A 104 -3.52 1.43 14.24
CA ALA A 104 -4.82 0.78 14.06
C ALA A 104 -4.75 -0.61 13.40
N PHE A 105 -3.56 -1.09 13.06
CA PHE A 105 -3.38 -2.40 12.42
C PHE A 105 -2.45 -3.28 13.23
N ASP A 106 -2.80 -4.55 13.34
CA ASP A 106 -1.99 -5.58 13.99
C ASP A 106 -1.99 -6.89 13.19
N TYR A 107 -0.98 -7.75 13.43
CA TYR A 107 -0.90 -9.10 12.90
C TYR A 107 -1.45 -10.11 13.89
N GLU A 108 -2.38 -10.95 13.45
CA GLU A 108 -2.80 -12.11 14.23
C GLU A 108 -2.01 -13.38 13.90
N GLU A 109 -2.09 -14.35 14.82
CA GLU A 109 -1.33 -15.61 14.78
C GLU A 109 -1.52 -16.46 13.51
N ARG A 110 -2.55 -16.26 12.71
CA ARG A 110 -2.84 -17.01 11.48
C ARG A 110 -2.60 -16.23 10.19
N ARG A 111 -1.71 -15.23 10.22
CA ARG A 111 -1.52 -14.30 9.11
C ARG A 111 -2.80 -13.50 8.78
N GLU A 112 -3.61 -13.19 9.75
CA GLU A 112 -4.70 -12.23 9.61
C GLU A 112 -4.22 -10.83 10.00
N ILE A 113 -4.63 -9.83 9.21
CA ILE A 113 -4.47 -8.43 9.57
C ILE A 113 -5.76 -7.99 10.23
N ARG A 114 -5.68 -7.56 11.49
CA ARG A 114 -6.80 -6.98 12.22
C ARG A 114 -6.74 -5.48 12.24
N VAL A 115 -7.93 -4.87 12.19
CA VAL A 115 -8.11 -3.43 12.33
C VAL A 115 -8.73 -3.13 13.68
N ASN A 116 -8.01 -2.40 14.50
CA ASN A 116 -8.56 -1.79 15.71
C ASN A 116 -9.34 -0.52 15.32
N TYR A 117 -10.64 -0.66 15.22
CA TYR A 117 -11.52 0.43 14.81
C TYR A 117 -11.63 1.56 15.84
N ASP A 118 -11.26 1.34 17.10
CA ASP A 118 -11.24 2.40 18.12
C ASP A 118 -10.03 3.34 17.93
N SER A 119 -8.92 2.80 17.47
CA SER A 119 -7.72 3.56 17.11
C SER A 119 -7.78 4.13 15.69
N CYS A 120 -8.67 3.61 14.83
CA CYS A 120 -8.77 4.04 13.45
C CYS A 120 -9.47 5.40 13.34
N VAL A 121 -8.80 6.36 12.69
CA VAL A 121 -9.33 7.72 12.45
C VAL A 121 -9.87 7.93 11.03
N ASP A 122 -10.03 6.85 10.28
CA ASP A 122 -10.57 6.83 8.91
C ASP A 122 -9.82 7.76 7.92
N CYS A 123 -8.50 7.90 8.08
CA CYS A 123 -7.68 8.76 7.20
C CYS A 123 -7.42 8.16 5.82
N GLY A 124 -7.57 6.85 5.64
CA GLY A 124 -7.40 6.13 4.39
C GLY A 124 -5.95 5.91 3.93
N LEU A 125 -4.94 6.28 4.72
CA LEU A 125 -3.54 6.07 4.35
C LEU A 125 -3.23 4.61 4.03
N CYS A 126 -3.78 3.68 4.80
CA CYS A 126 -3.60 2.24 4.58
C CYS A 126 -4.14 1.78 3.22
N ASN A 127 -5.27 2.35 2.76
CA ASN A 127 -5.78 2.12 1.42
C ASN A 127 -4.80 2.64 0.36
N SER A 128 -4.28 3.86 0.52
CA SER A 128 -3.38 4.47 -0.48
C SER A 128 -2.03 3.77 -0.61
N ILE A 129 -1.53 3.19 0.48
CA ILE A 129 -0.22 2.51 0.48
C ILE A 129 -0.32 1.01 0.20
N CYS A 130 -1.52 0.42 0.19
CA CYS A 130 -1.70 -0.99 -0.16
C CYS A 130 -1.37 -1.22 -1.64
N PRO A 131 -0.38 -2.07 -1.98
CA PRO A 131 0.05 -2.23 -3.36
C PRO A 131 -0.89 -3.08 -4.21
N VAL A 132 -1.72 -3.92 -3.56
CA VAL A 132 -2.53 -4.95 -4.22
C VAL A 132 -4.04 -4.80 -3.99
N ASP A 133 -4.48 -3.63 -3.52
CA ASP A 133 -5.90 -3.36 -3.25
C ASP A 133 -6.55 -4.36 -2.27
N ALA A 134 -5.77 -4.86 -1.32
CA ALA A 134 -6.30 -5.69 -0.23
C ALA A 134 -6.97 -4.87 0.87
N ILE A 135 -6.79 -3.55 0.86
CA ILE A 135 -7.47 -2.62 1.77
C ILE A 135 -8.36 -1.71 0.94
N TYR A 136 -9.63 -1.77 1.23
CA TYR A 136 -10.66 -1.03 0.51
C TYR A 136 -11.25 0.08 1.38
N MET A 137 -11.41 1.25 0.80
CA MET A 137 -12.07 2.40 1.41
C MET A 137 -13.24 2.83 0.51
N PRO A 138 -14.49 2.69 0.97
CA PRO A 138 -15.67 2.94 0.13
C PRO A 138 -15.74 4.34 -0.48
N SER A 139 -15.18 5.35 0.19
CA SER A 139 -15.14 6.74 -0.30
C SER A 139 -14.09 6.99 -1.39
N MET A 140 -13.22 6.02 -1.68
CA MET A 140 -12.13 6.18 -2.65
C MET A 140 -11.88 4.89 -3.43
N PRO A 141 -12.85 4.38 -4.17
CA PRO A 141 -12.67 3.17 -4.98
C PRO A 141 -11.77 3.45 -6.19
N ASP A 142 -11.00 2.45 -6.58
CA ASP A 142 -9.99 2.56 -7.65
C ASP A 142 -10.60 2.80 -9.04
N ASP A 143 -11.73 2.16 -9.32
CA ASP A 143 -12.48 2.33 -10.58
C ASP A 143 -12.92 3.78 -10.80
N MET A 144 -13.37 4.42 -9.74
CA MET A 144 -13.72 5.83 -9.78
C MET A 144 -12.52 6.73 -10.09
N LEU A 145 -11.36 6.49 -9.44
CA LEU A 145 -10.14 7.23 -9.74
C LEU A 145 -9.68 7.01 -11.19
N ALA A 146 -9.80 5.78 -11.67
CA ALA A 146 -9.51 5.43 -13.05
C ALA A 146 -10.41 6.18 -14.03
N ASP A 147 -11.72 6.22 -13.78
CA ASP A 147 -12.68 6.92 -14.63
C ASP A 147 -12.48 8.44 -14.60
N LEU A 148 -12.19 9.02 -13.45
CA LEU A 148 -11.83 10.44 -13.34
C LEU A 148 -10.60 10.78 -14.20
N ILE A 149 -9.57 9.95 -14.15
CA ILE A 149 -8.36 10.15 -14.97
C ILE A 149 -8.70 10.05 -16.45
N LYS A 150 -9.49 9.04 -16.87
CA LYS A 150 -9.88 8.85 -18.27
C LYS A 150 -10.70 10.02 -18.82
N THR A 151 -11.64 10.51 -18.04
CA THR A 151 -12.65 11.50 -18.52
C THR A 151 -12.27 12.95 -18.28
N SER A 152 -11.29 13.25 -17.40
CA SER A 152 -10.92 14.63 -17.11
C SER A 152 -10.36 15.34 -18.35
N PRO A 153 -10.90 16.52 -18.71
CA PRO A 153 -10.38 17.34 -19.82
C PRO A 153 -9.19 18.23 -19.41
N SER A 154 -8.95 18.40 -18.12
CA SER A 154 -7.95 19.33 -17.56
C SER A 154 -7.12 18.66 -16.46
N PRO A 155 -5.99 19.27 -16.06
CA PRO A 155 -5.19 18.76 -14.93
C PRO A 155 -6.03 18.52 -13.69
N LEU A 156 -5.86 17.36 -13.06
CA LEU A 156 -6.61 17.00 -11.87
C LEU A 156 -6.00 17.64 -10.63
N ARG A 157 -6.87 18.27 -9.85
CA ARG A 157 -6.59 18.75 -8.50
C ARG A 157 -7.49 18.01 -7.51
N PHE A 158 -6.89 17.30 -6.57
CA PHE A 158 -7.60 16.64 -5.48
C PHE A 158 -7.60 17.56 -4.27
N ILE A 159 -8.75 17.75 -3.64
CA ILE A 159 -8.93 18.71 -2.54
C ILE A 159 -9.49 17.98 -1.33
N CYS A 160 -8.81 18.07 -0.20
CA CYS A 160 -9.30 17.53 1.06
C CYS A 160 -10.63 18.19 1.46
N ASP A 161 -11.65 17.39 1.84
CA ASP A 161 -12.97 17.90 2.26
C ASP A 161 -12.90 18.85 3.47
N PHE A 162 -11.88 18.69 4.31
CA PHE A 162 -11.63 19.56 5.45
C PHE A 162 -10.81 20.81 5.12
N ALA A 163 -10.38 20.95 3.85
CA ALA A 163 -9.65 22.13 3.42
C ALA A 163 -10.60 23.33 3.25
N PHE A 164 -10.22 24.45 3.85
CA PHE A 164 -10.83 25.73 3.52
C PHE A 164 -10.20 26.20 2.19
N VAL A 165 -10.96 26.17 1.14
CA VAL A 165 -10.59 26.68 -0.17
C VAL A 165 -11.54 27.79 -0.52
N ASP A 166 -11.02 28.84 -1.16
CA ASP A 166 -11.87 29.84 -1.78
C ASP A 166 -12.80 29.15 -2.79
N SER A 167 -14.01 29.66 -2.93
CA SER A 167 -15.08 29.06 -3.75
C SER A 167 -14.70 28.75 -5.18
N ASP A 168 -13.65 29.39 -5.69
CA ASP A 168 -13.22 29.37 -7.09
C ASP A 168 -12.18 28.28 -7.39
N VAL A 169 -11.76 27.51 -6.39
CA VAL A 169 -10.81 26.40 -6.58
C VAL A 169 -11.56 25.15 -7.06
N GLU A 170 -11.51 24.92 -8.36
CA GLU A 170 -12.05 23.70 -8.93
C GLU A 170 -11.18 22.48 -8.65
N GLY A 171 -11.81 21.35 -8.34
CA GLY A 171 -11.11 20.10 -8.12
C GLY A 171 -11.99 18.98 -7.57
N VAL A 172 -11.42 17.79 -7.52
CA VAL A 172 -12.09 16.59 -7.00
C VAL A 172 -11.98 16.60 -5.48
N ARG A 173 -13.12 16.65 -4.80
CA ARG A 173 -13.17 16.57 -3.34
C ARG A 173 -12.92 15.13 -2.88
N VAL A 174 -11.99 14.97 -1.94
CA VAL A 174 -11.65 13.70 -1.31
C VAL A 174 -11.68 13.88 0.21
N LYS A 175 -12.08 12.85 0.94
CA LYS A 175 -12.17 12.91 2.40
C LYS A 175 -10.86 13.37 3.03
N CYS A 176 -9.77 12.73 2.65
CA CYS A 176 -8.41 13.12 3.01
C CYS A 176 -7.49 12.78 1.83
N ILE A 177 -6.56 13.66 1.49
CA ILE A 177 -5.59 13.38 0.42
C ILE A 177 -4.71 12.16 0.73
N ALA A 178 -4.52 11.82 2.00
CA ALA A 178 -3.79 10.62 2.40
C ALA A 178 -4.47 9.30 1.96
N SER A 179 -5.77 9.33 1.64
CA SER A 179 -6.48 8.16 1.10
C SER A 179 -6.26 7.93 -0.40
N LEU A 180 -5.68 8.91 -1.11
CA LEU A 180 -5.45 8.84 -2.55
C LEU A 180 -4.23 7.96 -2.85
N PRO A 181 -4.37 6.83 -3.57
CA PRO A 181 -3.22 6.03 -3.96
C PRO A 181 -2.34 6.80 -4.96
N LYS A 182 -1.04 6.92 -4.64
CA LYS A 182 -0.09 7.76 -5.40
C LYS A 182 -0.02 7.43 -6.89
N GLN A 183 -0.16 6.16 -7.25
CA GLN A 183 -0.12 5.73 -8.65
C GLN A 183 -1.17 6.45 -9.51
N TYR A 184 -2.35 6.73 -8.97
CA TYR A 184 -3.37 7.49 -9.69
C TYR A 184 -3.00 8.96 -9.85
N LEU A 185 -2.32 9.55 -8.87
CA LEU A 185 -1.79 10.92 -8.98
C LEU A 185 -0.73 11.02 -10.07
N TYR A 186 0.17 10.01 -10.18
CA TYR A 186 1.17 9.94 -11.25
C TYR A 186 0.54 9.74 -12.64
N LEU A 187 -0.50 8.92 -12.76
CA LEU A 187 -1.21 8.76 -14.03
C LEU A 187 -1.99 10.03 -14.43
N ALA A 188 -2.60 10.70 -13.47
CA ALA A 188 -3.25 11.99 -13.72
C ALA A 188 -2.22 13.04 -14.21
N ALA A 189 -1.03 13.05 -13.59
CA ALA A 189 0.07 13.90 -14.06
C ALA A 189 0.57 13.51 -15.45
N ALA A 190 0.68 12.22 -15.76
CA ALA A 190 1.10 11.76 -17.08
C ALA A 190 0.10 12.16 -18.17
N LYS A 191 -1.19 12.24 -17.88
CA LYS A 191 -2.19 12.70 -18.86
C LYS A 191 -2.06 14.18 -19.20
N HIS A 192 -1.79 15.02 -18.21
CA HIS A 192 -1.88 16.48 -18.35
C HIS A 192 -0.55 17.24 -18.14
N GLY A 193 0.52 16.55 -17.74
CA GLY A 193 1.82 17.10 -17.37
C GLY A 193 1.98 17.31 -15.86
N GLU A 194 0.90 17.59 -15.15
CA GLU A 194 0.91 17.67 -13.68
C GLU A 194 -0.43 17.24 -13.06
N ALA A 195 -0.36 16.87 -11.79
CA ALA A 195 -1.52 16.67 -10.92
C ALA A 195 -1.21 17.20 -9.52
N ARG A 196 -2.24 17.66 -8.81
CA ARG A 196 -2.10 18.35 -7.53
C ARG A 196 -3.01 17.74 -6.46
N ALA A 197 -2.56 17.77 -5.21
CA ALA A 197 -3.36 17.39 -4.06
C ALA A 197 -3.26 18.47 -2.97
N TYR A 198 -4.38 19.11 -2.67
CA TYR A 198 -4.44 20.30 -1.80
C TYR A 198 -4.89 19.94 -0.39
N CYS A 199 -4.15 20.44 0.62
CA CYS A 199 -4.50 20.33 2.03
C CYS A 199 -4.17 21.65 2.77
N SER A 200 -5.17 22.48 3.06
CA SER A 200 -4.96 23.79 3.68
C SER A 200 -4.61 23.75 5.18
N ARG A 201 -4.96 22.67 5.87
CA ARG A 201 -4.78 22.59 7.33
C ARG A 201 -3.41 22.14 7.78
N LEU A 202 -2.67 21.44 6.91
CA LEU A 202 -1.31 20.96 7.16
C LEU A 202 -1.11 20.48 8.62
N ASP A 203 -0.17 21.08 9.34
CA ASP A 203 0.21 20.76 10.72
C ASP A 203 -0.91 20.91 11.77
N LYS A 204 -1.97 21.68 11.48
CA LYS A 204 -3.13 21.85 12.35
C LYS A 204 -4.21 20.78 12.18
N CYS A 205 -4.05 19.89 11.22
CA CYS A 205 -4.99 18.81 10.97
C CYS A 205 -4.70 17.61 11.89
N PRO A 206 -5.70 17.03 12.58
CA PRO A 206 -5.50 15.83 13.38
C PRO A 206 -5.06 14.62 12.52
N LEU A 207 -5.30 14.66 11.19
CA LEU A 207 -4.85 13.65 10.25
C LEU A 207 -3.48 13.97 9.63
N TRP A 208 -2.80 15.02 10.09
CA TRP A 208 -1.50 15.42 9.55
C TRP A 208 -0.45 14.30 9.55
N PRO A 209 -0.31 13.45 10.60
CA PRO A 209 0.65 12.34 10.55
C PRO A 209 0.44 11.38 9.37
N ALA A 210 -0.80 11.17 8.94
CA ALA A 210 -1.10 10.37 7.76
C ALA A 210 -0.76 11.11 6.47
N VAL A 211 -1.09 12.42 6.38
CA VAL A 211 -0.79 13.26 5.21
C VAL A 211 0.71 13.41 5.02
N GLU A 212 1.46 13.64 6.10
CA GLU A 212 2.92 13.74 6.06
C GLU A 212 3.56 12.45 5.52
N ARG A 213 3.14 11.28 6.03
CA ARG A 213 3.62 9.99 5.52
C ARG A 213 3.25 9.76 4.08
N TRP A 214 2.02 10.09 3.71
CA TRP A 214 1.57 10.00 2.33
C TRP A 214 2.36 10.91 1.41
N GLY A 215 2.66 12.15 1.83
CA GLY A 215 3.38 13.15 1.04
C GLY A 215 4.85 12.85 0.79
N ARG A 216 5.45 11.89 1.48
CA ARG A 216 6.88 11.56 1.31
C ARG A 216 7.20 11.17 -0.13
N GLY A 217 8.23 11.80 -0.68
CA GLY A 217 8.66 11.61 -2.07
C GLY A 217 7.82 12.36 -3.11
N LEU A 218 6.84 13.19 -2.71
CA LEU A 218 6.11 14.11 -3.59
C LEU A 218 6.71 15.53 -3.49
N GLY A 219 6.66 16.26 -4.61
CA GLY A 219 6.94 17.69 -4.60
C GLY A 219 5.91 18.44 -3.77
N ARG A 220 6.31 19.56 -3.16
CA ARG A 220 5.40 20.40 -2.36
C ARG A 220 5.54 21.87 -2.74
N GLU A 221 4.40 22.51 -3.01
CA GLU A 221 4.28 23.93 -3.32
C GLU A 221 3.23 24.54 -2.37
N GLY A 222 3.68 25.18 -1.27
CA GLY A 222 2.77 25.71 -0.24
C GLY A 222 1.89 24.63 0.38
N SER A 223 0.58 24.73 0.18
CA SER A 223 -0.44 23.79 0.67
C SER A 223 -0.74 22.64 -0.30
N GLU A 224 -0.01 22.54 -1.41
CA GLU A 224 -0.21 21.53 -2.43
C GLU A 224 0.94 20.53 -2.50
N PHE A 225 0.61 19.26 -2.66
CA PHE A 225 1.52 18.24 -3.13
C PHE A 225 1.39 18.17 -4.66
N VAL A 226 2.52 18.23 -5.35
CA VAL A 226 2.57 18.33 -6.81
C VAL A 226 3.33 17.14 -7.37
N VAL A 227 2.75 16.51 -8.37
CA VAL A 227 3.42 15.51 -9.21
C VAL A 227 3.50 16.05 -10.63
N LYS A 228 4.70 16.04 -11.19
CA LYS A 228 4.97 16.33 -12.60
C LYS A 228 5.42 15.05 -13.29
N ALA A 229 4.89 14.77 -14.47
CA ALA A 229 5.24 13.60 -15.25
C ALA A 229 5.27 13.95 -16.75
N PRO A 230 6.02 13.20 -17.56
CA PRO A 230 5.94 13.33 -19.02
C PRO A 230 4.50 13.06 -19.49
N ARG A 231 4.04 13.82 -20.48
CA ARG A 231 2.71 13.58 -21.06
C ARG A 231 2.72 12.30 -21.88
N VAL A 232 2.02 11.30 -21.37
CA VAL A 232 1.85 9.99 -22.01
C VAL A 232 0.41 9.56 -21.81
N ASN A 233 -0.21 9.07 -22.88
CA ASN A 233 -1.57 8.53 -22.78
C ASN A 233 -1.50 7.11 -22.20
N LEU A 234 -1.82 6.98 -20.91
CA LEU A 234 -1.84 5.72 -20.18
C LEU A 234 -3.25 5.48 -19.63
N GLU A 235 -3.76 4.28 -19.82
CA GLU A 235 -5.05 3.88 -19.26
C GLU A 235 -4.86 3.13 -17.94
N PRO A 236 -5.42 3.65 -16.83
CA PRO A 236 -5.40 2.94 -15.57
C PRO A 236 -6.22 1.64 -15.66
N GLY A 237 -5.68 0.60 -15.04
CA GLY A 237 -6.34 -0.70 -14.85
C GLY A 237 -6.53 -1.01 -13.37
N GLY A 238 -6.39 -2.28 -12.98
CA GLY A 238 -6.33 -2.65 -11.56
C GLY A 238 -5.14 -2.01 -10.85
N ARG A 239 -5.20 -1.96 -9.51
CA ARG A 239 -4.21 -1.20 -8.69
C ARG A 239 -2.76 -1.53 -9.01
N TRP A 240 -2.44 -2.81 -9.15
CA TRP A 240 -1.08 -3.24 -9.48
C TRP A 240 -0.65 -2.81 -10.88
N GLN A 241 -1.51 -2.98 -11.88
CA GLN A 241 -1.23 -2.53 -13.25
C GLN A 241 -1.03 -1.01 -13.30
N THR A 242 -1.92 -0.26 -12.65
CA THR A 242 -1.80 1.21 -12.52
C THR A 242 -0.49 1.61 -11.85
N ARG A 243 -0.05 0.86 -10.82
CA ARG A 243 1.24 1.07 -10.20
C ARG A 243 2.39 0.87 -11.19
N MET A 244 2.37 -0.20 -11.97
CA MET A 244 3.41 -0.42 -12.99
C MET A 244 3.48 0.74 -13.98
N LEU A 245 2.35 1.21 -14.50
CA LEU A 245 2.30 2.37 -15.39
C LEU A 245 2.83 3.65 -14.71
N ALA A 246 2.50 3.88 -13.45
CA ALA A 246 2.98 5.03 -12.70
C ALA A 246 4.51 5.01 -12.50
N VAL A 247 5.08 3.82 -12.28
CA VAL A 247 6.54 3.63 -12.21
C VAL A 247 7.21 4.00 -13.53
N ALA A 248 6.61 3.66 -14.67
CA ALA A 248 7.11 4.02 -15.99
C ALA A 248 7.20 5.55 -16.22
N VAL A 249 6.37 6.32 -15.53
CA VAL A 249 6.35 7.78 -15.61
C VAL A 249 7.04 8.48 -14.43
N GLY A 250 7.84 7.75 -13.66
CA GLY A 250 8.71 8.31 -12.64
C GLY A 250 8.19 8.22 -11.19
N MET A 251 7.18 7.38 -10.92
CA MET A 251 6.80 7.12 -9.53
C MET A 251 7.96 6.44 -8.78
N PRO A 252 8.36 6.94 -7.60
CA PRO A 252 9.43 6.33 -6.82
C PRO A 252 9.15 4.87 -6.47
N VAL A 253 10.20 4.06 -6.53
CA VAL A 253 10.24 2.65 -6.13
C VAL A 253 11.26 2.45 -5.01
N GLY A 254 11.24 1.27 -4.38
CA GLY A 254 12.26 0.93 -3.41
C GLY A 254 13.60 0.67 -4.08
N VAL A 255 14.61 1.44 -3.70
CA VAL A 255 16.01 1.25 -4.09
C VAL A 255 16.75 0.59 -2.93
N ILE A 256 17.25 -0.62 -3.17
CA ILE A 256 18.01 -1.39 -2.18
C ILE A 256 19.50 -1.20 -2.44
N LYS A 257 20.24 -0.90 -1.37
CA LYS A 257 21.69 -0.94 -1.37
C LYS A 257 22.17 -2.07 -0.45
N VAL A 258 23.18 -2.79 -0.89
CA VAL A 258 23.76 -3.92 -0.15
C VAL A 258 25.23 -3.60 0.10
N ALA A 259 25.62 -3.52 1.38
CA ALA A 259 26.98 -3.32 1.78
C ALA A 259 27.78 -4.63 1.74
N GLU A 260 29.10 -4.53 1.91
CA GLU A 260 29.97 -5.69 2.06
C GLU A 260 29.53 -6.62 3.20
N GLY A 261 29.79 -7.91 3.03
CA GLY A 261 29.42 -8.91 4.03
C GLY A 261 28.06 -9.60 3.79
N CYS A 262 27.42 -9.38 2.65
CA CYS A 262 26.29 -10.20 2.24
C CYS A 262 26.74 -11.65 2.02
N THR A 263 26.02 -12.59 2.64
CA THR A 263 26.33 -14.03 2.56
C THR A 263 25.55 -14.75 1.45
N LEU A 264 24.71 -14.05 0.69
CA LEU A 264 23.79 -14.64 -0.28
C LEU A 264 22.87 -15.73 0.32
N CYS A 265 22.48 -15.56 1.58
CA CYS A 265 21.72 -16.56 2.35
C CYS A 265 20.25 -16.72 1.93
N THR A 266 19.81 -16.08 0.85
CA THR A 266 18.45 -16.09 0.29
C THR A 266 17.34 -15.46 1.15
N ALA A 267 17.58 -15.13 2.41
CA ALA A 267 16.55 -14.65 3.33
C ALA A 267 15.75 -13.45 2.77
N CYS A 268 16.42 -12.49 2.13
CA CYS A 268 15.77 -11.30 1.55
C CYS A 268 14.89 -11.63 0.33
N ALA A 269 15.30 -12.58 -0.51
CA ALA A 269 14.52 -13.04 -1.65
C ALA A 269 13.29 -13.83 -1.19
N ASN A 270 13.46 -14.76 -0.24
CA ASN A 270 12.37 -15.61 0.26
C ASN A 270 11.26 -14.83 0.98
N VAL A 271 11.56 -13.67 1.54
CA VAL A 271 10.56 -12.84 2.26
C VAL A 271 9.98 -11.72 1.40
N CYS A 272 10.44 -11.56 0.16
CA CYS A 272 9.97 -10.51 -0.72
C CYS A 272 8.54 -10.81 -1.21
N PRO A 273 7.53 -10.02 -0.84
CA PRO A 273 6.14 -10.34 -1.18
C PRO A 273 5.78 -10.09 -2.64
N THR A 274 6.68 -9.48 -3.41
CA THR A 274 6.49 -9.12 -4.81
C THR A 274 7.55 -9.72 -5.73
N ASP A 275 8.37 -10.63 -5.19
CA ASP A 275 9.48 -11.27 -5.91
C ASP A 275 10.43 -10.28 -6.59
N ALA A 276 10.56 -9.07 -6.01
CA ALA A 276 11.45 -8.04 -6.54
C ALA A 276 12.94 -8.43 -6.44
N LEU A 277 13.31 -9.27 -5.48
CA LEU A 277 14.67 -9.75 -5.22
C LEU A 277 14.81 -11.20 -5.65
N GLU A 278 15.89 -11.50 -6.35
CA GLU A 278 16.23 -12.85 -6.74
C GLU A 278 17.72 -13.14 -6.53
N ILE A 279 18.07 -14.41 -6.30
CA ILE A 279 19.45 -14.87 -6.32
C ILE A 279 19.63 -15.80 -7.51
N VAL A 280 20.59 -15.45 -8.37
CA VAL A 280 20.95 -16.23 -9.55
C VAL A 280 22.44 -16.58 -9.46
N GLY A 281 22.75 -17.84 -9.18
CA GLY A 281 24.11 -18.26 -8.88
C GLY A 281 24.66 -17.54 -7.67
N MET A 282 25.76 -16.80 -7.82
CA MET A 282 26.39 -16.00 -6.76
C MET A 282 26.06 -14.49 -6.87
N GLU A 283 24.89 -14.15 -7.38
CA GLU A 283 24.45 -12.78 -7.56
C GLU A 283 23.09 -12.53 -6.92
N LEU A 284 23.00 -11.47 -6.12
CA LEU A 284 21.73 -10.90 -5.67
C LEU A 284 21.33 -9.78 -6.64
N ARG A 285 20.15 -9.89 -7.22
CA ARG A 285 19.59 -8.94 -8.18
C ARG A 285 18.24 -8.42 -7.72
N ILE A 286 17.85 -7.25 -8.24
CA ILE A 286 16.54 -6.64 -8.02
C ILE A 286 15.92 -6.22 -9.35
N THR A 287 14.58 -6.33 -9.44
CA THR A 287 13.76 -5.61 -10.43
C THR A 287 13.07 -4.46 -9.71
N PRO A 288 13.56 -3.20 -9.85
CA PRO A 288 13.08 -2.06 -9.06
C PRO A 288 11.58 -1.81 -9.17
N ALA A 289 10.98 -1.99 -10.36
CA ALA A 289 9.55 -1.79 -10.58
C ALA A 289 8.67 -2.65 -9.64
N LEU A 290 9.13 -3.84 -9.29
CA LEU A 290 8.43 -4.75 -8.39
C LEU A 290 8.61 -4.36 -6.92
N CYS A 291 9.64 -3.56 -6.58
CA CYS A 291 9.89 -3.17 -5.19
C CYS A 291 8.89 -2.12 -4.71
N ILE A 292 8.03 -2.52 -3.77
CA ILE A 292 7.03 -1.64 -3.16
C ILE A 292 7.56 -0.80 -1.99
N GLY A 293 8.83 -0.98 -1.62
CA GLY A 293 9.46 -0.22 -0.52
C GLY A 293 9.02 -0.65 0.88
N CYS A 294 8.56 -1.89 1.07
CA CYS A 294 8.04 -2.37 2.37
C CYS A 294 9.11 -2.56 3.46
N GLY A 295 10.38 -2.69 3.10
CA GLY A 295 11.50 -2.83 4.03
C GLY A 295 11.65 -4.20 4.71
N ILE A 296 10.82 -5.21 4.40
CA ILE A 296 10.89 -6.54 5.03
C ILE A 296 12.28 -7.15 4.84
N CYS A 297 12.84 -7.07 3.62
CA CYS A 297 14.16 -7.62 3.31
C CYS A 297 15.28 -6.99 4.16
N VAL A 298 15.18 -5.69 4.46
CA VAL A 298 16.14 -4.98 5.34
C VAL A 298 16.02 -5.50 6.76
N ASN A 299 14.79 -5.59 7.30
CA ASN A 299 14.54 -6.03 8.67
C ASN A 299 14.86 -7.52 8.90
N LYS A 300 14.76 -8.33 7.85
CA LYS A 300 15.01 -9.78 7.92
C LYS A 300 16.42 -10.18 7.50
N CYS A 301 17.25 -9.21 7.10
CA CYS A 301 18.64 -9.49 6.77
C CYS A 301 19.43 -9.89 8.03
N PRO A 302 19.93 -11.15 8.14
CA PRO A 302 20.64 -11.60 9.34
C PRO A 302 21.99 -10.91 9.50
N GLU A 303 22.54 -10.37 8.41
CA GLU A 303 23.82 -9.68 8.40
C GLU A 303 23.70 -8.15 8.58
N GLY A 304 22.47 -7.60 8.50
CA GLY A 304 22.21 -6.17 8.65
C GLY A 304 22.86 -5.29 7.57
N VAL A 305 23.16 -5.85 6.39
CA VAL A 305 23.91 -5.15 5.32
C VAL A 305 23.04 -4.47 4.28
N MET A 306 21.74 -4.47 4.46
CA MET A 306 20.80 -3.89 3.50
C MET A 306 20.24 -2.55 3.97
N SER A 307 20.07 -1.61 3.06
CA SER A 307 19.35 -0.36 3.28
C SER A 307 18.35 -0.10 2.17
N LEU A 308 17.32 0.70 2.46
CA LEU A 308 16.22 1.02 1.55
C LEU A 308 16.03 2.54 1.49
N SER A 309 15.92 3.07 0.27
CA SER A 309 15.40 4.40 -0.02
C SER A 309 14.23 4.32 -1.02
N LEU A 310 13.47 5.41 -1.16
CA LEU A 310 12.43 5.56 -2.18
C LEU A 310 12.87 6.61 -3.18
N GLU A 311 13.13 6.21 -4.40
CA GLU A 311 13.67 7.09 -5.44
C GLU A 311 13.05 6.74 -6.81
N PRO A 312 12.90 7.73 -7.72
CA PRO A 312 12.62 7.42 -9.12
C PRO A 312 13.84 6.73 -9.75
N VAL A 313 13.59 5.76 -10.62
CA VAL A 313 14.63 4.98 -11.30
C VAL A 313 14.42 5.07 -12.82
N GLU A 314 15.46 5.34 -13.58
CA GLU A 314 15.36 5.51 -15.04
C GLU A 314 14.93 4.24 -15.76
N ARG A 315 15.42 3.08 -15.31
CA ARG A 315 15.14 1.76 -15.91
C ARG A 315 14.52 0.80 -14.89
N PRO A 316 13.30 1.08 -14.43
CA PRO A 316 12.74 0.35 -13.28
C PRO A 316 12.44 -1.12 -13.57
N TYR A 317 12.30 -1.51 -14.84
CA TYR A 317 11.98 -2.89 -15.26
C TYR A 317 13.20 -3.75 -15.54
N GLU A 318 14.38 -3.14 -15.60
CA GLU A 318 15.63 -3.88 -15.80
C GLU A 318 16.09 -4.52 -14.49
N ARG A 319 16.68 -5.70 -14.61
CA ARG A 319 17.30 -6.37 -13.47
C ARG A 319 18.63 -5.71 -13.14
N VAL A 320 18.77 -5.24 -11.92
CA VAL A 320 19.96 -4.58 -11.41
C VAL A 320 20.71 -5.51 -10.46
N LEU A 321 22.02 -5.64 -10.68
CA LEU A 321 22.92 -6.35 -9.77
C LEU A 321 23.12 -5.53 -8.50
N LEU A 322 22.80 -6.11 -7.35
CA LEU A 322 22.99 -5.49 -6.02
C LEU A 322 24.29 -5.95 -5.34
N PHE A 323 24.59 -7.24 -5.50
CA PHE A 323 25.75 -7.84 -4.86
C PHE A 323 26.18 -9.09 -5.63
N ARG A 324 27.51 -9.34 -5.68
CA ARG A 324 28.10 -10.56 -6.25
C ARG A 324 29.18 -11.06 -5.30
N ASP A 325 29.26 -12.37 -5.14
CA ASP A 325 30.34 -13.04 -4.41
C ASP A 325 30.90 -14.18 -5.27
N GLU A 326 31.95 -14.81 -4.81
CA GLU A 326 32.54 -15.97 -5.47
C GLU A 326 32.06 -17.27 -4.81
N PRO A 327 31.83 -18.35 -5.58
CA PRO A 327 31.52 -19.65 -5.02
C PRO A 327 32.72 -20.17 -4.24
N LEU A 328 32.47 -20.79 -3.09
CA LEU A 328 33.50 -21.52 -2.39
C LEU A 328 33.88 -22.76 -3.20
N ARG A 329 35.19 -23.06 -3.25
CA ARG A 329 35.69 -24.28 -3.89
C ARG A 329 36.18 -25.27 -2.83
N CYS A 330 35.84 -26.55 -3.05
CA CYS A 330 36.32 -27.64 -2.18
C CYS A 330 37.86 -27.66 -2.12
N ARG A 331 38.41 -27.63 -0.94
CA ARG A 331 39.89 -27.65 -0.74
C ARG A 331 40.54 -28.89 -1.29
N GLN A 332 39.81 -30.02 -1.38
CA GLN A 332 40.40 -31.30 -1.80
C GLN A 332 40.25 -31.56 -3.30
N CYS A 333 39.08 -31.29 -3.89
CA CYS A 333 38.80 -31.64 -5.31
C CYS A 333 38.53 -30.44 -6.20
N GLY A 334 38.50 -29.19 -5.68
CA GLY A 334 38.27 -27.99 -6.46
C GLY A 334 36.82 -27.77 -6.93
N LYS A 335 35.89 -28.68 -6.64
CA LYS A 335 34.48 -28.59 -7.03
C LYS A 335 33.86 -27.32 -6.41
N GLU A 336 33.09 -26.57 -7.20
CA GLU A 336 32.33 -25.42 -6.74
C GLU A 336 31.21 -25.88 -5.80
N MET A 337 31.04 -25.13 -4.70
CA MET A 337 30.04 -25.42 -3.68
C MET A 337 28.86 -24.45 -3.78
N PRO A 338 27.68 -24.82 -3.28
CA PRO A 338 26.45 -24.05 -3.46
C PRO A 338 26.37 -22.78 -2.56
N TYR A 339 27.42 -22.43 -1.86
CA TYR A 339 27.51 -21.25 -1.00
C TYR A 339 28.76 -20.42 -1.26
N SER A 340 28.68 -19.15 -0.90
CA SER A 340 29.71 -18.15 -1.21
C SER A 340 30.90 -18.20 -0.26
N LYS A 341 32.02 -17.64 -0.71
CA LYS A 341 33.22 -17.47 0.14
C LYS A 341 32.93 -16.69 1.41
N THR A 342 32.13 -15.59 1.31
CA THR A 342 31.75 -14.78 2.45
C THR A 342 30.92 -15.57 3.44
N MET A 343 29.96 -16.36 2.98
CA MET A 343 29.16 -17.25 3.85
C MET A 343 30.07 -18.23 4.60
N ALA A 344 30.96 -18.90 3.87
CA ALA A 344 31.90 -19.87 4.46
C ALA A 344 32.80 -19.20 5.54
N SER A 345 33.36 -18.04 5.24
CA SER A 345 34.21 -17.29 6.17
C SER A 345 33.48 -16.92 7.46
N LYS A 346 32.25 -16.41 7.35
CA LYS A 346 31.44 -16.05 8.53
C LYS A 346 31.01 -17.26 9.33
N LEU A 347 30.64 -18.36 8.65
CA LEU A 347 30.31 -19.61 9.34
C LEU A 347 31.53 -20.19 10.07
N SER A 348 32.69 -20.21 9.42
CA SER A 348 33.98 -20.63 10.01
C SER A 348 34.27 -19.84 11.27
N LYS A 349 34.16 -18.52 11.22
CA LYS A 349 34.38 -17.65 12.40
C LYS A 349 33.44 -18.03 13.55
N LYS A 350 32.13 -18.19 13.29
CA LYS A 350 31.13 -18.57 14.31
C LYS A 350 31.40 -19.96 14.92
N LEU A 351 31.89 -20.92 14.14
CA LEU A 351 32.21 -22.25 14.64
C LEU A 351 33.46 -22.21 15.53
N ARG A 352 34.49 -21.51 15.10
CA ARG A 352 35.74 -21.34 15.92
C ARG A 352 35.45 -20.64 17.25
N GLU A 353 34.62 -19.62 17.27
CA GLU A 353 34.17 -18.94 18.49
C GLU A 353 33.46 -19.89 19.48
N ARG A 354 32.89 -20.99 18.97
CA ARG A 354 32.24 -22.05 19.79
C ARG A 354 33.16 -23.25 20.08
N GLY A 355 34.43 -23.18 19.67
CA GLY A 355 35.36 -24.30 19.81
C GLY A 355 35.11 -25.49 18.89
N ILE A 356 34.34 -25.29 17.80
CA ILE A 356 34.00 -26.35 16.85
C ILE A 356 34.93 -26.24 15.63
N SER A 357 35.47 -27.39 15.15
CA SER A 357 36.26 -27.41 13.90
C SER A 357 35.45 -26.96 12.72
N ASP A 358 36.03 -26.12 11.87
CA ASP A 358 35.43 -25.55 10.66
C ASP A 358 35.91 -26.22 9.36
N ASP A 359 36.78 -27.25 9.44
CA ASP A 359 37.39 -27.91 8.28
C ASP A 359 36.33 -28.47 7.30
N HIS A 360 35.25 -29.01 7.85
CA HIS A 360 34.16 -29.57 7.09
C HIS A 360 33.43 -28.54 6.18
N ILE A 361 33.47 -27.24 6.50
CA ILE A 361 32.87 -26.19 5.66
C ILE A 361 33.55 -26.13 4.30
N TYR A 362 34.84 -26.39 4.24
CA TYR A 362 35.67 -26.25 3.06
C TYR A 362 35.75 -27.54 2.22
N LEU A 363 34.96 -28.57 2.56
CA LEU A 363 34.90 -29.84 1.85
C LEU A 363 33.50 -30.03 1.22
N CYS A 364 33.42 -30.43 -0.04
CA CYS A 364 32.16 -30.84 -0.66
C CYS A 364 31.66 -32.15 -0.03
N ASP A 365 30.39 -32.49 -0.26
CA ASP A 365 29.77 -33.64 0.40
C ASP A 365 30.52 -34.96 0.10
N GLU A 366 30.97 -35.14 -1.14
CA GLU A 366 31.74 -36.32 -1.53
C GLU A 366 33.09 -36.43 -0.82
N CYS A 367 33.79 -35.32 -0.64
CA CYS A 367 35.05 -35.26 0.08
C CYS A 367 34.89 -35.36 1.58
N ARG A 368 33.82 -34.81 2.11
CA ARG A 368 33.49 -34.86 3.55
C ARG A 368 33.23 -36.29 4.01
N LEU A 369 32.49 -37.08 3.22
CA LEU A 369 32.22 -38.50 3.51
C LEU A 369 33.45 -39.38 3.57
N LYS A 370 34.58 -38.96 2.97
CA LYS A 370 35.86 -39.69 3.06
C LYS A 370 36.62 -39.48 4.38
N TYR A 371 36.16 -38.55 5.22
CA TYR A 371 36.75 -38.22 6.52
C TYR A 371 35.91 -38.71 7.72
N ILE A 372 34.77 -39.32 7.47
CA ILE A 372 33.94 -40.04 8.43
C ILE A 372 34.31 -41.52 8.36
#